data_68cc98dd3c9f03a40957ff62a92a4865
#
_entry.id   68cc98dd3c9f03a40957ff62a92a4865
#
_cell.length_a   1.000
_cell.length_b   1.000
_cell.length_c   1.000
_cell.angle_alpha   90.00
_cell.angle_beta   90.00
_cell.angle_gamma   90.00
#
_symmetry.space_group_name_H-M   'P 1'
#
loop_
_entity.id
_entity.type
_entity.pdbx_description
1 polymer ?
#
loop_
_entity_poly.entity_id
_entity_poly.type
_entity_poly.pdbx_seq_one_letter_code
_entity_poly.pdbx_strand_id
1 'polypeptide(L)'
;MGARHSKPKFSASPGGRALFGSQRGERIQVAQGVNTFLLVLAAIFPVVNPPGTALVFLALTQGAAPELRRELAWRVAKNALMVLVCSLLCGALILEFYGISIPVLRLAGGYVVAVAGWRLLHEGSQKGAERADDQALRTSLLRQAFYPLTLPLTTGPGTIAVVISLGLSHPAFTDRADQIIFIVASLLAVLVISAAVFFSFAYADRIQTVLGQGGTEIAVRLSAFILFCIGVQILWSGGSELIRSVLQP
;
A
#
# COMPACT_ATOMS: atom_id res chain seq x y z
N MET A 1 35.59 2.41 71.29
CA MET A 1 35.85 1.38 70.26
C MET A 1 34.75 1.45 69.23
N GLY A 2 34.98 2.16 68.13
CA GLY A 2 33.99 2.36 67.07
C GLY A 2 34.58 1.88 65.74
N ALA A 3 34.09 0.75 65.27
CA ALA A 3 34.45 0.21 63.96
C ALA A 3 33.71 0.93 62.85
N ARG A 4 34.40 1.71 62.01
CA ARG A 4 33.86 2.29 60.76
C ARG A 4 33.85 1.21 59.66
N HIS A 5 32.65 0.75 59.29
CA HIS A 5 32.46 -0.05 58.10
C HIS A 5 32.59 0.87 56.86
N SER A 6 33.69 0.75 56.14
CA SER A 6 33.88 1.35 54.82
C SER A 6 33.14 0.51 53.79
N LYS A 7 32.08 1.11 53.17
CA LYS A 7 31.40 0.53 51.98
C LYS A 7 32.32 0.60 50.78
N PRO A 8 32.46 -0.48 49.98
CA PRO A 8 33.24 -0.44 48.74
C PRO A 8 32.57 0.50 47.73
N LYS A 9 33.31 1.49 47.26
CA LYS A 9 32.93 2.33 46.11
C LYS A 9 33.09 1.49 44.84
N PHE A 10 31.99 0.99 44.31
CA PHE A 10 31.95 0.37 42.99
C PHE A 10 32.14 1.46 41.94
N SER A 11 33.36 1.66 41.47
CA SER A 11 33.70 2.56 40.38
C SER A 11 33.25 1.93 39.06
N ALA A 12 32.04 2.24 38.59
CA ALA A 12 31.60 1.86 37.26
C ALA A 12 32.40 2.65 36.23
N SER A 13 33.19 1.94 35.42
CA SER A 13 33.98 2.47 34.30
C SER A 13 33.14 3.31 33.36
N PRO A 14 33.55 4.53 32.99
CA PRO A 14 32.76 5.41 32.08
C PRO A 14 32.53 4.82 30.68
N GLY A 15 33.39 3.89 30.22
CA GLY A 15 33.23 3.22 28.94
C GLY A 15 32.03 2.25 28.85
N GLY A 16 31.65 1.60 29.97
CA GLY A 16 30.51 0.68 29.95
C GLY A 16 29.15 1.36 29.76
N ARG A 17 28.97 2.56 30.29
CA ARG A 17 27.72 3.32 30.14
C ARG A 17 27.49 3.85 28.73
N ALA A 18 28.55 4.22 28.02
CA ALA A 18 28.46 4.71 26.65
C ALA A 18 28.07 3.59 25.66
N LEU A 19 28.61 2.39 25.82
CA LEU A 19 28.28 1.23 24.98
C LEU A 19 26.83 0.74 25.22
N PHE A 20 26.36 0.71 26.45
CA PHE A 20 24.97 0.33 26.76
C PHE A 20 23.97 1.37 26.29
N GLY A 21 24.30 2.66 26.28
CA GLY A 21 23.46 3.75 25.75
C GLY A 21 23.31 3.68 24.23
N SER A 22 24.40 3.41 23.49
CA SER A 22 24.41 3.26 22.04
C SER A 22 23.54 2.08 21.58
N GLN A 23 23.71 0.91 22.17
CA GLN A 23 22.93 -0.29 21.82
C GLN A 23 21.44 -0.14 22.14
N ARG A 24 21.08 0.62 23.16
CA ARG A 24 19.68 0.89 23.50
C ARG A 24 19.05 1.85 22.48
N GLY A 25 19.78 2.86 22.03
CA GLY A 25 19.33 3.79 20.97
C GLY A 25 19.09 3.08 19.65
N GLU A 26 20.04 2.25 19.21
CA GLU A 26 19.90 1.46 17.97
C GLU A 26 18.69 0.50 18.00
N ARG A 27 18.46 -0.18 19.13
CA ARG A 27 17.30 -1.08 19.28
C ARG A 27 15.97 -0.32 19.20
N ILE A 28 15.89 0.88 19.75
CA ILE A 28 14.68 1.72 19.67
C ILE A 28 14.45 2.16 18.22
N GLN A 29 15.46 2.60 17.51
CA GLN A 29 15.37 3.01 16.11
C GLN A 29 14.96 1.86 15.18
N VAL A 30 15.54 0.67 15.37
CA VAL A 30 15.15 -0.53 14.60
C VAL A 30 13.68 -0.90 14.89
N ALA A 31 13.26 -0.87 16.16
CA ALA A 31 11.87 -1.15 16.52
C ALA A 31 10.89 -0.15 15.91
N GLN A 32 11.25 1.12 15.88
CA GLN A 32 10.45 2.18 15.21
C GLN A 32 10.35 1.93 13.70
N GLY A 33 11.48 1.60 13.05
CA GLY A 33 11.49 1.27 11.61
C GLY A 33 10.60 0.06 11.28
N VAL A 34 10.71 -1.01 12.05
CA VAL A 34 9.87 -2.21 11.88
C VAL A 34 8.39 -1.88 12.09
N ASN A 35 8.06 -1.13 13.13
CA ASN A 35 6.68 -0.73 13.40
C ASN A 35 6.10 0.13 12.26
N THR A 36 6.86 1.12 11.78
CA THR A 36 6.49 1.94 10.62
C THR A 36 6.27 1.09 9.37
N PHE A 37 7.21 0.19 9.06
CA PHE A 37 7.10 -0.73 7.94
C PHE A 37 5.81 -1.56 8.00
N LEU A 38 5.53 -2.18 9.15
CA LEU A 38 4.32 -3.00 9.34
C LEU A 38 3.04 -2.17 9.26
N LEU A 39 3.04 -0.96 9.81
CA LEU A 39 1.90 -0.05 9.77
C LEU A 39 1.59 0.38 8.33
N VAL A 40 2.59 0.80 7.57
CA VAL A 40 2.44 1.19 6.15
C VAL A 40 1.99 0.00 5.32
N LEU A 41 2.59 -1.18 5.53
CA LEU A 41 2.21 -2.40 4.85
C LEU A 41 0.75 -2.78 5.14
N ALA A 42 0.36 -2.78 6.42
CA ALA A 42 -0.99 -3.12 6.86
C ALA A 42 -2.05 -2.13 6.35
N ALA A 43 -1.70 -0.86 6.20
CA ALA A 43 -2.62 0.16 5.68
C ALA A 43 -2.82 0.08 4.16
N ILE A 44 -1.75 -0.19 3.39
CA ILE A 44 -1.81 -0.16 1.92
C ILE A 44 -2.21 -1.52 1.35
N PHE A 45 -1.74 -2.64 1.93
CA PHE A 45 -1.96 -3.99 1.38
C PHE A 45 -3.44 -4.35 1.16
N PRO A 46 -4.38 -4.09 2.11
CA PRO A 46 -5.80 -4.39 1.90
C PRO A 46 -6.43 -3.54 0.79
N VAL A 47 -6.00 -2.28 0.63
CA VAL A 47 -6.54 -1.36 -0.38
C VAL A 47 -6.07 -1.74 -1.79
N VAL A 48 -4.79 -2.09 -1.95
CA VAL A 48 -4.23 -2.60 -3.21
C VAL A 48 -4.78 -3.99 -3.54
N ASN A 49 -5.01 -4.81 -2.50
CA ASN A 49 -5.57 -6.16 -2.59
C ASN A 49 -4.91 -7.01 -3.70
N PRO A 50 -3.60 -7.28 -3.65
CA PRO A 50 -2.88 -7.93 -4.75
C PRO A 50 -3.50 -9.26 -5.20
N PRO A 51 -3.95 -10.17 -4.31
CA PRO A 51 -4.56 -11.43 -4.75
C PRO A 51 -5.93 -11.24 -5.41
N GLY A 52 -6.76 -10.31 -4.93
CA GLY A 52 -8.06 -10.01 -5.53
C GLY A 52 -7.92 -9.34 -6.91
N THR A 53 -7.05 -8.35 -7.02
CA THR A 53 -6.78 -7.66 -8.30
C THR A 53 -6.09 -8.58 -9.32
N ALA A 54 -5.34 -9.61 -8.87
CA ALA A 54 -4.74 -10.60 -9.77
C ALA A 54 -5.80 -11.40 -10.55
N LEU A 55 -6.92 -11.73 -9.93
CA LEU A 55 -8.00 -12.44 -10.61
C LEU A 55 -8.70 -11.56 -11.65
N VAL A 56 -8.85 -10.27 -11.35
CA VAL A 56 -9.36 -9.28 -12.32
C VAL A 56 -8.36 -9.07 -13.46
N PHE A 57 -7.07 -8.97 -13.14
CA PHE A 57 -5.99 -8.91 -14.13
C PHE A 57 -6.03 -10.12 -15.07
N LEU A 58 -6.22 -11.32 -14.55
CA LEU A 58 -6.34 -12.53 -15.33
C LEU A 58 -7.54 -12.48 -16.28
N ALA A 59 -8.70 -12.01 -15.80
CA ALA A 59 -9.88 -11.84 -16.62
C ALA A 59 -9.68 -10.83 -17.76
N LEU A 60 -8.98 -9.70 -17.50
CA LEU A 60 -8.68 -8.67 -18.50
C LEU A 60 -7.59 -9.10 -19.51
N THR A 61 -6.79 -10.09 -19.16
CA THR A 61 -5.70 -10.61 -20.01
C THR A 61 -6.01 -11.99 -20.59
N GLN A 62 -7.30 -12.37 -20.69
CA GLN A 62 -7.71 -13.63 -21.31
C GLN A 62 -7.21 -13.70 -22.76
N GLY A 63 -6.72 -14.88 -23.16
CA GLY A 63 -6.11 -15.09 -24.49
C GLY A 63 -4.65 -14.64 -24.60
N ALA A 64 -4.09 -13.92 -23.64
CA ALA A 64 -2.67 -13.56 -23.64
C ALA A 64 -1.79 -14.76 -23.26
N ALA A 65 -0.66 -14.92 -23.97
CA ALA A 65 0.36 -15.91 -23.63
C ALA A 65 0.94 -15.66 -22.22
N PRO A 66 1.38 -16.70 -21.49
CA PRO A 66 1.95 -16.55 -20.14
C PRO A 66 3.11 -15.55 -20.06
N GLU A 67 3.95 -15.49 -21.10
CA GLU A 67 5.09 -14.60 -21.22
C GLU A 67 4.64 -13.14 -21.25
N LEU A 68 3.60 -12.85 -22.04
CA LEU A 68 3.01 -11.51 -22.14
C LEU A 68 2.37 -11.08 -20.82
N ARG A 69 1.67 -12.00 -20.14
CA ARG A 69 1.10 -11.69 -18.80
C ARG A 69 2.19 -11.37 -17.79
N ARG A 70 3.30 -12.09 -17.81
CA ARG A 70 4.44 -11.82 -16.93
C ARG A 70 5.09 -10.47 -17.24
N GLU A 71 5.21 -10.10 -18.51
CA GLU A 71 5.68 -8.77 -18.94
C GLU A 71 4.73 -7.68 -18.43
N LEU A 72 3.42 -7.87 -18.59
CA LEU A 72 2.40 -6.95 -18.08
C LEU A 72 2.45 -6.82 -16.56
N ALA A 73 2.54 -7.94 -15.84
CA ALA A 73 2.67 -7.95 -14.38
C ALA A 73 3.87 -7.12 -13.91
N TRP A 74 5.02 -7.26 -14.59
CA TRP A 74 6.21 -6.46 -14.31
C TRP A 74 6.01 -4.98 -14.58
N ARG A 75 5.36 -4.62 -15.70
CA ARG A 75 5.05 -3.22 -16.03
C ARG A 75 4.09 -2.60 -15.03
N VAL A 76 3.03 -3.32 -14.66
CA VAL A 76 2.06 -2.86 -13.66
C VAL A 76 2.73 -2.68 -12.29
N ALA A 77 3.55 -3.63 -11.85
CA ALA A 77 4.26 -3.53 -10.57
C ALA A 77 5.23 -2.33 -10.54
N LYS A 78 5.97 -2.08 -11.63
CA LYS A 78 6.83 -0.89 -11.75
C LYS A 78 6.05 0.42 -11.73
N ASN A 79 4.95 0.47 -12.47
CA ASN A 79 4.09 1.64 -12.48
C ASN A 79 3.46 1.88 -11.10
N ALA A 80 2.99 0.82 -10.44
CA ALA A 80 2.47 0.88 -9.08
C ALA A 80 3.52 1.40 -8.09
N LEU A 81 4.74 0.87 -8.15
CA LEU A 81 5.86 1.36 -7.34
C LEU A 81 6.09 2.85 -7.56
N MET A 82 6.15 3.29 -8.81
CA MET A 82 6.37 4.70 -9.16
C MET A 82 5.25 5.59 -8.62
N VAL A 83 3.98 5.20 -8.83
CA VAL A 83 2.83 5.97 -8.33
C VAL A 83 2.84 6.06 -6.82
N LEU A 84 3.08 4.94 -6.11
CA LEU A 84 3.10 4.91 -4.64
C LEU A 84 4.27 5.72 -4.07
N VAL A 85 5.46 5.62 -4.66
CA VAL A 85 6.63 6.43 -4.24
C VAL A 85 6.40 7.92 -4.48
N CYS A 86 5.89 8.29 -5.67
CA CYS A 86 5.55 9.69 -5.95
C CYS A 86 4.47 10.21 -4.99
N SER A 87 3.45 9.41 -4.70
CA SER A 87 2.39 9.78 -3.75
C SER A 87 2.94 9.97 -2.34
N LEU A 88 3.86 9.11 -1.90
CA LEU A 88 4.47 9.18 -0.57
C LEU A 88 5.36 10.42 -0.41
N LEU A 89 6.18 10.73 -1.43
CA LEU A 89 7.19 11.79 -1.34
C LEU A 89 6.66 13.16 -1.75
N CYS A 90 5.81 13.21 -2.79
CA CYS A 90 5.33 14.46 -3.38
C CYS A 90 3.86 14.74 -3.07
N GLY A 91 3.12 13.78 -2.53
CA GLY A 91 1.68 13.90 -2.31
C GLY A 91 1.31 15.06 -1.40
N ALA A 92 2.07 15.29 -0.33
CA ALA A 92 1.88 16.42 0.57
C ALA A 92 1.96 17.77 -0.14
N LEU A 93 3.01 17.95 -0.96
CA LEU A 93 3.24 19.18 -1.74
C LEU A 93 2.11 19.43 -2.75
N ILE A 94 1.61 18.35 -3.38
CA ILE A 94 0.50 18.43 -4.33
C ILE A 94 -0.77 18.89 -3.60
N LEU A 95 -1.07 18.32 -2.44
CA LEU A 95 -2.26 18.71 -1.66
C LEU A 95 -2.18 20.17 -1.19
N GLU A 96 -1.01 20.59 -0.70
CA GLU A 96 -0.78 21.96 -0.27
C GLU A 96 -0.95 22.94 -1.42
N PHE A 97 -0.38 22.63 -2.60
CA PHE A 97 -0.50 23.46 -3.80
C PHE A 97 -1.95 23.67 -4.24
N TYR A 98 -2.78 22.61 -4.17
CA TYR A 98 -4.21 22.69 -4.54
C TYR A 98 -5.12 23.11 -3.39
N GLY A 99 -4.60 23.31 -2.19
CA GLY A 99 -5.40 23.61 -1.00
C GLY A 99 -6.36 22.50 -0.58
N ILE A 100 -6.03 21.23 -0.90
CA ILE A 100 -6.86 20.07 -0.59
C ILE A 100 -6.48 19.53 0.78
N SER A 101 -7.44 19.48 1.71
CA SER A 101 -7.20 18.87 3.03
C SER A 101 -7.22 17.34 2.97
N ILE A 102 -6.50 16.71 3.93
CA ILE A 102 -6.44 15.25 4.04
C ILE A 102 -7.82 14.60 4.20
N PRO A 103 -8.75 15.14 5.04
CA PRO A 103 -10.09 14.58 5.15
C PRO A 103 -10.86 14.58 3.83
N VAL A 104 -10.75 15.66 3.03
CA VAL A 104 -11.37 15.73 1.70
C VAL A 104 -10.77 14.69 0.76
N LEU A 105 -9.44 14.53 0.77
CA LEU A 105 -8.76 13.50 -0.02
C LEU A 105 -9.22 12.09 0.36
N ARG A 106 -9.34 11.78 1.66
CA ARG A 106 -9.85 10.50 2.15
C ARG A 106 -11.29 10.26 1.72
N LEU A 107 -12.14 11.28 1.83
CA LEU A 107 -13.53 11.19 1.42
C LEU A 107 -13.66 10.89 -0.08
N ALA A 108 -12.98 11.65 -0.93
CA ALA A 108 -12.98 11.46 -2.37
C ALA A 108 -12.37 10.11 -2.77
N GLY A 109 -11.20 9.75 -2.19
CA GLY A 109 -10.52 8.49 -2.44
C GLY A 109 -11.34 7.28 -1.99
N GLY A 110 -11.96 7.36 -0.80
CA GLY A 110 -12.85 6.32 -0.28
C GLY A 110 -14.07 6.10 -1.17
N TYR A 111 -14.68 7.19 -1.69
CA TYR A 111 -15.77 7.10 -2.65
C TYR A 111 -15.37 6.33 -3.91
N VAL A 112 -14.22 6.66 -4.50
CA VAL A 112 -13.74 5.98 -5.72
C VAL A 112 -13.46 4.49 -5.46
N VAL A 113 -12.87 4.14 -4.31
CA VAL A 113 -12.64 2.73 -3.94
C VAL A 113 -13.96 1.99 -3.73
N ALA A 114 -14.93 2.61 -3.06
CA ALA A 114 -16.25 2.00 -2.86
C ALA A 114 -16.96 1.75 -4.19
N VAL A 115 -16.96 2.73 -5.11
CA VAL A 115 -17.52 2.57 -6.45
C VAL A 115 -16.81 1.49 -7.25
N ALA A 116 -15.48 1.40 -7.16
CA ALA A 116 -14.71 0.35 -7.84
C ALA A 116 -15.07 -1.05 -7.30
N GLY A 117 -15.12 -1.21 -5.97
CA GLY A 117 -15.58 -2.46 -5.34
C GLY A 117 -17.01 -2.83 -5.72
N TRP A 118 -17.92 -1.86 -5.73
CA TRP A 118 -19.30 -2.05 -6.14
C TRP A 118 -19.42 -2.53 -7.60
N ARG A 119 -18.69 -1.90 -8.53
CA ARG A 119 -18.66 -2.31 -9.94
C ARG A 119 -18.14 -3.72 -10.11
N LEU A 120 -17.00 -4.05 -9.49
CA LEU A 120 -16.44 -5.41 -9.53
C LEU A 120 -17.40 -6.47 -8.99
N LEU A 121 -18.21 -6.12 -7.98
CA LEU A 121 -19.21 -7.02 -7.40
C LEU A 121 -20.35 -7.34 -8.37
N HIS A 122 -20.79 -6.35 -9.18
CA HIS A 122 -21.97 -6.45 -10.04
C HIS A 122 -21.65 -6.79 -11.49
N GLU A 123 -20.52 -6.33 -12.03
CA GLU A 123 -20.20 -6.46 -13.46
C GLU A 123 -19.74 -7.86 -13.85
N GLY A 124 -19.38 -8.73 -12.90
CA GLY A 124 -18.84 -10.06 -13.20
C GLY A 124 -17.62 -10.01 -14.13
N SER A 125 -16.94 -11.13 -14.34
CA SER A 125 -15.87 -11.21 -15.34
C SER A 125 -16.47 -10.99 -16.74
N GLN A 126 -16.21 -9.84 -17.34
CA GLN A 126 -16.58 -9.61 -18.73
C GLN A 126 -15.92 -10.68 -19.60
N LYS A 127 -16.74 -11.43 -20.32
CA LYS A 127 -16.29 -12.48 -21.25
C LYS A 127 -15.41 -11.86 -22.34
N GLY A 128 -14.29 -12.52 -22.57
CA GLY A 128 -13.16 -12.19 -23.39
C GLY A 128 -13.39 -11.44 -24.68
N ALA A 129 -12.38 -10.65 -24.99
CA ALA A 129 -12.18 -10.03 -26.30
C ALA A 129 -12.12 -11.11 -27.40
N GLU A 130 -12.78 -10.83 -28.53
CA GLU A 130 -12.68 -11.59 -29.76
C GLU A 130 -11.21 -11.79 -30.15
N ARG A 131 -10.92 -12.92 -30.80
CA ARG A 131 -9.59 -13.30 -31.29
C ARG A 131 -9.01 -12.19 -32.17
N ALA A 132 -8.27 -11.29 -31.56
CA ALA A 132 -7.41 -10.35 -32.28
C ALA A 132 -6.11 -11.05 -32.67
N ASP A 133 -5.48 -10.59 -33.76
CA ASP A 133 -4.13 -10.98 -34.16
C ASP A 133 -3.18 -10.85 -32.95
N ASP A 134 -2.34 -11.84 -32.67
CA ASP A 134 -1.48 -11.92 -31.49
C ASP A 134 -0.63 -10.64 -31.28
N GLN A 135 -0.20 -10.01 -32.37
CA GLN A 135 0.60 -8.79 -32.33
C GLN A 135 -0.24 -7.55 -31.99
N ALA A 136 -1.47 -7.50 -32.50
CA ALA A 136 -2.42 -6.43 -32.14
C ALA A 136 -2.87 -6.55 -30.70
N LEU A 137 -3.13 -7.78 -30.22
CA LEU A 137 -3.46 -8.05 -28.81
C LEU A 137 -2.31 -7.63 -27.88
N ARG A 138 -1.06 -8.02 -28.20
CA ARG A 138 0.12 -7.63 -27.41
C ARG A 138 0.25 -6.10 -27.31
N THR A 139 0.15 -5.40 -28.43
CA THR A 139 0.28 -3.93 -28.44
C THR A 139 -0.83 -3.26 -27.65
N SER A 140 -2.06 -3.76 -27.78
CA SER A 140 -3.21 -3.26 -27.01
C SER A 140 -3.03 -3.46 -25.50
N LEU A 141 -2.67 -4.66 -25.07
CA LEU A 141 -2.47 -4.99 -23.65
C LEU A 141 -1.30 -4.21 -23.03
N LEU A 142 -0.19 -4.04 -23.76
CA LEU A 142 0.94 -3.27 -23.26
C LEU A 142 0.62 -1.78 -23.08
N ARG A 143 -0.24 -1.20 -23.91
CA ARG A 143 -0.78 0.15 -23.72
C ARG A 143 -1.69 0.24 -22.49
N GLN A 144 -2.41 -0.82 -22.18
CA GLN A 144 -3.30 -0.91 -21.03
C GLN A 144 -2.54 -1.13 -19.70
N ALA A 145 -1.23 -1.36 -19.71
CA ALA A 145 -0.45 -1.59 -18.50
C ALA A 145 -0.54 -0.44 -17.49
N PHE A 146 -0.60 0.82 -17.93
CA PHE A 146 -0.80 1.97 -17.05
C PHE A 146 -2.29 2.22 -16.77
N TYR A 147 -3.09 2.34 -17.82
CA TYR A 147 -4.54 2.50 -17.72
C TYR A 147 -5.23 1.43 -18.58
N PRO A 148 -6.10 0.59 -18.01
CA PRO A 148 -6.65 0.64 -16.64
C PRO A 148 -5.93 -0.26 -15.62
N LEU A 149 -4.87 -1.00 -15.96
CA LEU A 149 -4.30 -2.05 -15.11
C LEU A 149 -3.55 -1.52 -13.87
N THR A 150 -2.80 -0.42 -14.01
CA THR A 150 -2.20 0.24 -12.84
C THR A 150 -3.21 1.19 -12.22
N LEU A 151 -3.70 2.15 -12.97
CA LEU A 151 -4.73 3.10 -12.58
C LEU A 151 -6.04 2.79 -13.33
N PRO A 152 -7.17 2.54 -12.68
CA PRO A 152 -7.42 2.54 -11.24
C PRO A 152 -7.33 1.16 -10.56
N LEU A 153 -7.04 0.06 -11.31
CA LEU A 153 -7.22 -1.31 -10.79
C LEU A 153 -6.30 -1.62 -9.61
N THR A 154 -4.99 -1.34 -9.73
CA THR A 154 -4.00 -1.71 -8.71
C THR A 154 -3.73 -0.56 -7.75
N THR A 155 -3.46 0.63 -8.26
CA THR A 155 -3.18 1.85 -7.47
C THR A 155 -4.18 2.92 -7.83
N GLY A 156 -5.40 2.78 -7.32
CA GLY A 156 -6.46 3.77 -7.53
C GLY A 156 -6.29 5.04 -6.68
N PRO A 157 -7.12 6.07 -6.93
CA PRO A 157 -7.12 7.31 -6.14
C PRO A 157 -7.26 7.07 -4.63
N GLY A 158 -7.96 6.01 -4.21
CA GLY A 158 -8.06 5.64 -2.81
C GLY A 158 -6.74 5.17 -2.20
N THR A 159 -5.97 4.35 -2.94
CA THR A 159 -4.63 3.94 -2.50
C THR A 159 -3.70 5.15 -2.40
N ILE A 160 -3.75 6.05 -3.38
CA ILE A 160 -3.01 7.31 -3.39
C ILE A 160 -3.37 8.14 -2.15
N ALA A 161 -4.66 8.30 -1.84
CA ALA A 161 -5.14 9.02 -0.68
C ALA A 161 -4.61 8.44 0.64
N VAL A 162 -4.61 7.10 0.78
CA VAL A 162 -4.05 6.42 1.96
C VAL A 162 -2.55 6.67 2.08
N VAL A 163 -1.79 6.53 0.98
CA VAL A 163 -0.33 6.73 0.97
C VAL A 163 0.04 8.17 1.33
N ILE A 164 -0.64 9.17 0.76
CA ILE A 164 -0.43 10.57 1.09
C ILE A 164 -0.78 10.84 2.56
N SER A 165 -1.91 10.30 3.04
CA SER A 165 -2.31 10.43 4.45
C SER A 165 -1.29 9.84 5.40
N LEU A 166 -0.67 8.71 5.06
CA LEU A 166 0.40 8.11 5.85
C LEU A 166 1.63 9.00 5.90
N GLY A 167 2.04 9.58 4.76
CA GLY A 167 3.16 10.51 4.69
C GLY A 167 2.96 11.77 5.54
N LEU A 168 1.71 12.23 5.68
CA LEU A 168 1.35 13.44 6.44
C LEU A 168 0.98 13.17 7.91
N SER A 169 0.65 11.92 8.28
CA SER A 169 0.20 11.57 9.63
C SER A 169 1.33 11.48 10.67
N HIS A 170 2.57 11.74 10.27
CA HIS A 170 3.68 11.74 11.20
C HIS A 170 3.75 13.05 11.99
N PRO A 171 3.93 12.97 13.32
CA PRO A 171 4.27 14.16 14.12
C PRO A 171 5.56 14.77 13.56
N ALA A 172 5.66 16.09 13.65
CA ALA A 172 6.86 16.81 13.22
C ALA A 172 8.10 16.09 13.78
N PHE A 173 8.92 15.54 12.90
CA PHE A 173 10.12 14.81 13.32
C PHE A 173 11.02 15.76 14.11
N THR A 174 11.28 15.41 15.35
CA THR A 174 12.15 16.18 16.23
C THR A 174 13.63 15.93 15.86
N ASP A 175 13.90 14.77 15.21
CA ASP A 175 15.24 14.37 14.81
C ASP A 175 15.27 13.92 13.32
N ARG A 176 16.34 14.26 12.61
CA ARG A 176 16.58 13.83 11.21
C ARG A 176 16.69 12.32 11.07
N ALA A 177 17.17 11.64 12.11
CA ALA A 177 17.28 10.19 12.11
C ALA A 177 15.91 9.52 12.04
N ASP A 178 14.92 9.98 12.80
CA ASP A 178 13.55 9.45 12.78
C ASP A 178 12.88 9.67 11.43
N GLN A 179 13.14 10.81 10.79
CA GLN A 179 12.64 11.10 9.44
C GLN A 179 13.21 10.12 8.40
N ILE A 180 14.51 9.85 8.44
CA ILE A 180 15.16 8.90 7.53
C ILE A 180 14.63 7.49 7.74
N ILE A 181 14.49 7.06 9.00
CA ILE A 181 13.94 5.75 9.35
C ILE A 181 12.53 5.59 8.79
N PHE A 182 11.67 6.61 8.96
CA PHE A 182 10.32 6.60 8.42
C PHE A 182 10.30 6.48 6.90
N ILE A 183 11.08 7.29 6.19
CA ILE A 183 11.13 7.27 4.72
C ILE A 183 11.63 5.91 4.22
N VAL A 184 12.72 5.39 4.79
CA VAL A 184 13.30 4.10 4.39
C VAL A 184 12.32 2.96 4.67
N ALA A 185 11.71 2.91 5.86
CA ALA A 185 10.73 1.88 6.22
C ALA A 185 9.50 1.92 5.31
N SER A 186 8.99 3.12 4.98
CA SER A 186 7.86 3.30 4.09
C SER A 186 8.18 2.89 2.64
N LEU A 187 9.36 3.26 2.13
CA LEU A 187 9.82 2.84 0.81
C LEU A 187 9.98 1.32 0.71
N LEU A 188 10.50 0.68 1.75
CA LEU A 188 10.59 -0.79 1.82
C LEU A 188 9.20 -1.43 1.81
N ALA A 189 8.23 -0.89 2.55
CA ALA A 189 6.86 -1.38 2.55
C ALA A 189 6.21 -1.27 1.16
N VAL A 190 6.36 -0.12 0.49
CA VAL A 190 5.87 0.10 -0.88
C VAL A 190 6.54 -0.84 -1.87
N LEU A 191 7.83 -1.10 -1.73
CA LEU A 191 8.56 -2.08 -2.55
C LEU A 191 8.00 -3.50 -2.37
N VAL A 192 7.77 -3.91 -1.12
CA VAL A 192 7.17 -5.23 -0.80
C VAL A 192 5.76 -5.35 -1.38
N ILE A 193 4.94 -4.30 -1.30
CA ILE A 193 3.59 -4.28 -1.91
C ILE A 193 3.68 -4.42 -3.44
N SER A 194 4.58 -3.67 -4.08
CA SER A 194 4.78 -3.75 -5.53
C SER A 194 5.28 -5.13 -5.96
N ALA A 195 6.15 -5.75 -5.17
CA ALA A 195 6.57 -7.13 -5.37
C ALA A 195 5.39 -8.11 -5.19
N ALA A 196 4.55 -7.92 -4.17
CA ALA A 196 3.35 -8.73 -3.98
C ALA A 196 2.39 -8.62 -5.17
N VAL A 197 2.20 -7.43 -5.75
CA VAL A 197 1.44 -7.23 -6.98
C VAL A 197 2.06 -8.02 -8.12
N PHE A 198 3.38 -7.90 -8.34
CA PHE A 198 4.07 -8.67 -9.38
C PHE A 198 3.86 -10.17 -9.24
N PHE A 199 4.10 -10.72 -8.05
CA PHE A 199 3.96 -12.16 -7.82
C PHE A 199 2.50 -12.61 -7.96
N SER A 200 1.54 -11.86 -7.43
CA SER A 200 0.12 -12.19 -7.54
C SER A 200 -0.33 -12.21 -9.00
N PHE A 201 0.09 -11.25 -9.81
CA PHE A 201 -0.26 -11.16 -11.23
C PHE A 201 0.49 -12.19 -12.08
N ALA A 202 1.79 -12.40 -11.83
CA ALA A 202 2.59 -13.37 -12.56
C ALA A 202 2.16 -14.83 -12.31
N TYR A 203 1.57 -15.10 -11.16
CA TYR A 203 1.07 -16.43 -10.78
C TYR A 203 -0.46 -16.52 -10.75
N ALA A 204 -1.18 -15.57 -11.33
CA ALA A 204 -2.63 -15.53 -11.35
C ALA A 204 -3.27 -16.81 -11.94
N ASP A 205 -2.66 -17.37 -12.97
CA ASP A 205 -3.09 -18.65 -13.57
C ASP A 205 -3.05 -19.81 -12.58
N ARG A 206 -2.03 -19.87 -11.72
CA ARG A 206 -1.93 -20.89 -10.67
C ARG A 206 -3.01 -20.71 -9.59
N ILE A 207 -3.30 -19.47 -9.24
CA ILE A 207 -4.37 -19.15 -8.30
C ILE A 207 -5.71 -19.67 -8.87
N GLN A 208 -5.98 -19.41 -10.14
CA GLN A 208 -7.19 -19.89 -10.82
C GLN A 208 -7.26 -21.42 -10.91
N THR A 209 -6.14 -22.10 -11.23
CA THR A 209 -6.11 -23.56 -11.30
C THR A 209 -6.40 -24.24 -9.96
N VAL A 210 -5.90 -23.66 -8.87
CA VAL A 210 -6.13 -24.17 -7.51
C VAL A 210 -7.58 -23.94 -7.05
N LEU A 211 -8.14 -22.76 -7.34
CA LEU A 211 -9.50 -22.41 -6.95
C LEU A 211 -10.59 -23.02 -7.84
N GLY A 212 -10.24 -23.39 -9.09
CA GLY A 212 -11.20 -23.77 -10.11
C GLY A 212 -12.05 -22.57 -10.58
N GLN A 213 -12.93 -22.78 -11.57
CA GLN A 213 -13.75 -21.68 -12.12
C GLN A 213 -14.72 -21.10 -11.07
N GLY A 214 -15.46 -21.99 -10.36
CA GLY A 214 -16.41 -21.54 -9.33
C GLY A 214 -15.74 -20.86 -8.14
N GLY A 215 -14.61 -21.40 -7.68
CA GLY A 215 -13.84 -20.80 -6.58
C GLY A 215 -13.25 -19.43 -6.96
N THR A 216 -12.82 -19.29 -8.22
CA THR A 216 -12.32 -17.98 -8.74
C THR A 216 -13.41 -16.92 -8.74
N GLU A 217 -14.63 -17.26 -9.17
CA GLU A 217 -15.75 -16.31 -9.15
C GLU A 217 -16.10 -15.86 -7.73
N ILE A 218 -16.17 -16.82 -6.80
CA ILE A 218 -16.41 -16.51 -5.38
C ILE A 218 -15.30 -15.63 -4.81
N ALA A 219 -14.03 -15.94 -5.11
CA ALA A 219 -12.88 -15.16 -4.63
C ALA A 219 -12.87 -13.74 -5.19
N VAL A 220 -13.24 -13.54 -6.46
CA VAL A 220 -13.38 -12.20 -7.09
C VAL A 220 -14.49 -11.42 -6.39
N ARG A 221 -15.67 -12.02 -6.19
CA ARG A 221 -16.80 -11.37 -5.51
C ARG A 221 -16.49 -11.02 -4.06
N LEU A 222 -15.85 -11.93 -3.33
CA LEU A 222 -15.42 -11.67 -1.95
C LEU A 222 -14.41 -10.53 -1.88
N SER A 223 -13.41 -10.54 -2.77
CA SER A 223 -12.42 -9.46 -2.87
C SER A 223 -13.06 -8.12 -3.22
N ALA A 224 -14.02 -8.12 -4.15
CA ALA A 224 -14.80 -6.93 -4.52
C ALA A 224 -15.61 -6.38 -3.33
N PHE A 225 -16.23 -7.27 -2.55
CA PHE A 225 -16.97 -6.89 -1.35
C PHE A 225 -16.06 -6.30 -0.27
N ILE A 226 -14.90 -6.93 -0.02
CA ILE A 226 -13.88 -6.39 0.91
C ILE A 226 -13.42 -5.01 0.45
N LEU A 227 -13.13 -4.84 -0.84
CA LEU A 227 -12.72 -3.57 -1.41
C LEU A 227 -13.80 -2.49 -1.23
N PHE A 228 -15.08 -2.84 -1.44
CA PHE A 228 -16.22 -1.96 -1.19
C PHE A 228 -16.26 -1.52 0.29
N CYS A 229 -16.15 -2.46 1.23
CA CYS A 229 -16.15 -2.16 2.67
C CYS A 229 -14.97 -1.24 3.06
N ILE A 230 -13.78 -1.48 2.51
CA ILE A 230 -12.59 -0.62 2.74
C ILE A 230 -12.86 0.79 2.21
N GLY A 231 -13.43 0.91 1.01
CA GLY A 231 -13.81 2.21 0.43
C GLY A 231 -14.78 2.99 1.33
N VAL A 232 -15.82 2.32 1.82
CA VAL A 232 -16.78 2.91 2.77
C VAL A 232 -16.11 3.31 4.08
N GLN A 233 -15.18 2.51 4.60
CA GLN A 233 -14.43 2.83 5.82
C GLN A 233 -13.54 4.07 5.65
N ILE A 234 -12.84 4.19 4.54
CA ILE A 234 -12.00 5.35 4.23
C ILE A 234 -12.87 6.61 4.08
N LEU A 235 -14.00 6.51 3.37
CA LEU A 235 -14.98 7.57 3.17
C LEU A 235 -15.53 8.06 4.52
N TRP A 236 -15.93 7.13 5.39
CA TRP A 236 -16.42 7.45 6.73
C TRP A 236 -15.35 8.15 7.59
N SER A 237 -14.12 7.68 7.52
CA SER A 237 -12.98 8.31 8.23
C SER A 237 -12.80 9.76 7.80
N GLY A 238 -12.76 10.04 6.50
CA GLY A 238 -12.65 11.41 5.98
C GLY A 238 -13.86 12.27 6.34
N GLY A 239 -15.07 11.75 6.19
CA GLY A 239 -16.31 12.45 6.51
C GLY A 239 -16.44 12.81 7.99
N SER A 240 -16.13 11.85 8.88
CA SER A 240 -16.18 12.07 10.33
C SER A 240 -15.15 13.12 10.81
N GLU A 241 -13.98 13.18 10.18
CA GLU A 241 -12.96 14.18 10.49
C GLU A 241 -13.39 15.58 10.03
N LEU A 242 -14.01 15.70 8.85
CA LEU A 242 -14.61 16.96 8.37
C LEU A 242 -15.74 17.45 9.29
N ILE A 243 -16.62 16.57 9.73
CA ILE A 243 -17.71 16.94 10.64
C ILE A 243 -17.14 17.47 11.98
N ARG A 244 -16.11 16.79 12.51
CA ARG A 244 -15.46 17.24 13.76
C ARG A 244 -14.81 18.61 13.61
N SER A 245 -14.14 18.89 12.48
CA SER A 245 -13.49 20.18 12.24
C SER A 245 -14.50 21.36 12.15
N VAL A 246 -15.76 21.09 11.78
CA VAL A 246 -16.84 22.08 11.73
C VAL A 246 -17.50 22.28 13.10
N LEU A 247 -17.63 21.19 13.89
CA LEU A 247 -18.30 21.23 15.19
C LEU A 247 -17.38 21.69 16.36
N GLN A 248 -16.06 21.62 16.15
CA GLN A 248 -15.06 22.06 17.13
C GLN A 248 -14.08 23.02 16.45
N PRO A 249 -14.51 24.29 16.23
CA PRO A 249 -13.67 25.32 15.64
C PRO A 249 -12.51 25.76 16.55
#